data_7455ce4b42b47916f21fd033d1591874
#
_entry.id   7455ce4b42b47916f21fd033d1591874
#
_cell.length_a   1.000
_cell.length_b   1.000
_cell.length_c   1.000
_cell.angle_alpha   90.00
_cell.angle_beta   90.00
_cell.angle_gamma   90.00
#
_symmetry.space_group_name_H-M   'P 1'
#
loop_
_entity.id
_entity.type
_entity.pdbx_description
1 polymer ?
#
loop_
_entity_poly.entity_id
_entity_poly.type
_entity_poly.pdbx_seq_one_letter_code
_entity_poly.pdbx_strand_id
1 'polypeptide(L)'
;MTRSWAEPWKIKMVEPITMTTRDDRERAIHEAGFNTFLLKSADVYIDLLTDSGTSAMSDRQWSAMMIGDESYAGADSFYRLVDAVYDVYGYEELIPTHQGRGAEHLLSQILIKPGDVIPGNMYFTTTRFHQEYAGGLFVDVIIDEAHDPASEFPFKGNVDLDKLRAVVDEYGADRIPYVSFETNVNMAGGQPASMANIREVYEYCRANDIRVMLDATRALENAYFIQQREAGYADRSVAEIVREIASYSDGATVSSKKDNLVNIGGFLALRDPDLARQARALLVAFEGLHTYGGMSGRDMEALAEGIREMVATDDHVRARVGQVEYLGEKLIASGIPVIRPIGGHGVFLNASAILSHMPQGHFPAQALTAAIYRDSGVRGMERGAVSAGRDPETGENRYPNLELVRLTIPRRVYTQSHMDVTAESVVEVCKHPEDVTGLRFTYEPDSLRFFQARFEEIDERVLLRSRPTSSTGPVHDGEAEQDEWTDDDADDADDVDGEAIP
;
A
#
# COMPACT_ATOMS: atom_id res chain seq x y z
N MET A 1 24.97 -10.03 27.11
CA MET A 1 23.86 -10.80 26.55
C MET A 1 22.59 -10.00 26.72
N THR A 2 22.00 -9.55 25.67
CA THR A 2 20.64 -8.99 25.67
C THR A 2 19.68 -10.08 26.14
N ARG A 3 18.81 -9.78 27.10
CA ARG A 3 17.76 -10.71 27.53
C ARG A 3 16.82 -10.97 26.35
N SER A 4 16.47 -12.24 26.13
CA SER A 4 15.37 -12.59 25.21
C SER A 4 14.09 -11.91 25.67
N TRP A 5 13.29 -11.47 24.72
CA TRP A 5 12.02 -10.80 24.96
C TRP A 5 10.91 -11.56 24.22
N ALA A 6 9.75 -11.71 24.83
CA ALA A 6 8.63 -12.43 24.26
C ALA A 6 7.45 -11.47 24.02
N GLU A 7 6.54 -11.87 23.17
CA GLU A 7 5.32 -11.13 22.89
C GLU A 7 4.49 -10.88 24.17
N PRO A 8 3.89 -9.69 24.33
CA PRO A 8 3.13 -9.33 25.53
C PRO A 8 1.69 -9.88 25.55
N TRP A 9 1.41 -10.95 24.80
CA TRP A 9 0.09 -11.59 24.72
C TRP A 9 0.18 -13.12 24.73
N LYS A 10 -0.96 -13.75 25.02
CA LYS A 10 -1.16 -15.20 24.87
C LYS A 10 -2.21 -15.47 23.79
N ILE A 11 -1.98 -16.49 22.98
CA ILE A 11 -2.93 -16.95 21.98
C ILE A 11 -4.08 -17.68 22.68
N LYS A 12 -5.32 -17.25 22.49
CA LYS A 12 -6.53 -17.89 23.00
C LYS A 12 -7.43 -18.47 21.93
N MET A 13 -7.32 -17.97 20.70
CA MET A 13 -8.11 -18.41 19.54
C MET A 13 -7.15 -18.77 18.42
N VAL A 14 -7.44 -19.83 17.70
CA VAL A 14 -6.62 -20.32 16.59
C VAL A 14 -7.50 -20.55 15.37
N GLU A 15 -6.95 -20.24 14.20
CA GLU A 15 -7.51 -20.55 12.89
C GLU A 15 -6.58 -21.55 12.21
N PRO A 16 -7.08 -22.75 11.80
CA PRO A 16 -6.24 -23.75 11.13
C PRO A 16 -5.74 -23.23 9.77
N ILE A 17 -4.48 -23.51 9.46
CA ILE A 17 -3.87 -23.20 8.16
C ILE A 17 -3.82 -24.47 7.32
N THR A 18 -4.10 -24.35 6.02
CA THR A 18 -3.98 -25.45 5.07
C THR A 18 -2.51 -25.65 4.69
N MET A 19 -2.00 -26.87 4.90
CA MET A 19 -0.67 -27.27 4.43
C MET A 19 -0.78 -27.69 2.97
N THR A 20 -0.28 -26.84 2.05
CA THR A 20 -0.35 -27.06 0.60
C THR A 20 0.85 -27.87 0.10
N THR A 21 0.62 -28.74 -0.90
CA THR A 21 1.72 -29.38 -1.65
C THR A 21 2.26 -28.46 -2.75
N ARG A 22 3.46 -28.79 -3.28
CA ARG A 22 4.00 -28.02 -4.42
C ARG A 22 3.07 -28.08 -5.65
N ASP A 23 2.50 -29.25 -5.94
CA ASP A 23 1.56 -29.41 -7.07
C ASP A 23 0.30 -28.57 -6.89
N ASP A 24 -0.22 -28.47 -5.65
CA ASP A 24 -1.36 -27.61 -5.35
C ASP A 24 -1.03 -26.14 -5.60
N ARG A 25 0.14 -25.69 -5.16
CA ARG A 25 0.59 -24.29 -5.33
C ARG A 25 0.85 -23.95 -6.80
N GLU A 26 1.46 -24.87 -7.55
CA GLU A 26 1.68 -24.71 -8.99
C GLU A 26 0.36 -24.52 -9.73
N ARG A 27 -0.62 -25.40 -9.48
CA ARG A 27 -1.95 -25.26 -10.05
C ARG A 27 -2.62 -23.95 -9.65
N ALA A 28 -2.60 -23.60 -8.36
CA ALA A 28 -3.28 -22.42 -7.85
C ALA A 28 -2.72 -21.11 -8.43
N ILE A 29 -1.39 -20.98 -8.56
CA ILE A 29 -0.78 -19.75 -9.11
C ILE A 29 -1.06 -19.60 -10.62
N HIS A 30 -1.11 -20.70 -11.36
CA HIS A 30 -1.52 -20.69 -12.76
C HIS A 30 -3.00 -20.30 -12.91
N GLU A 31 -3.90 -20.89 -12.10
CA GLU A 31 -5.32 -20.50 -12.06
C GLU A 31 -5.52 -19.04 -11.67
N ALA A 32 -4.67 -18.50 -10.79
CA ALA A 32 -4.63 -17.10 -10.41
C ALA A 32 -4.00 -16.18 -11.47
N GLY A 33 -3.45 -16.72 -12.57
CA GLY A 33 -2.73 -15.96 -13.58
C GLY A 33 -1.53 -15.23 -13.00
N PHE A 34 -0.74 -15.90 -12.18
CA PHE A 34 0.46 -15.39 -11.50
C PHE A 34 0.23 -14.13 -10.66
N ASN A 35 -1.01 -13.83 -10.29
CA ASN A 35 -1.36 -12.72 -9.41
C ASN A 35 -1.77 -13.23 -8.02
N THR A 36 -0.95 -12.97 -7.02
CA THR A 36 -1.17 -13.44 -5.65
C THR A 36 -2.44 -12.88 -4.99
N PHE A 37 -3.02 -11.78 -5.49
CA PHE A 37 -4.34 -11.30 -5.07
C PHE A 37 -5.49 -12.22 -5.47
N LEU A 38 -5.32 -13.02 -6.51
CA LEU A 38 -6.36 -13.91 -7.05
C LEU A 38 -6.28 -15.33 -6.48
N LEU A 39 -5.32 -15.61 -5.61
CA LEU A 39 -5.24 -16.86 -4.87
C LEU A 39 -6.38 -16.96 -3.85
N LYS A 40 -6.99 -18.13 -3.74
CA LYS A 40 -7.97 -18.43 -2.68
C LYS A 40 -7.23 -18.60 -1.35
N SER A 41 -7.83 -18.21 -0.24
CA SER A 41 -7.20 -18.35 1.09
C SER A 41 -6.86 -19.80 1.45
N ALA A 42 -7.65 -20.78 0.96
CA ALA A 42 -7.40 -22.20 1.16
C ALA A 42 -6.12 -22.70 0.47
N ASP A 43 -5.62 -21.98 -0.54
CA ASP A 43 -4.41 -22.32 -1.28
C ASP A 43 -3.15 -21.62 -0.70
N VAL A 44 -3.31 -20.82 0.36
CA VAL A 44 -2.22 -20.04 0.98
C VAL A 44 -1.81 -20.66 2.31
N TYR A 45 -0.50 -20.86 2.49
CA TYR A 45 0.06 -21.39 3.74
C TYR A 45 0.35 -20.27 4.75
N ILE A 46 1.16 -19.28 4.35
CA ILE A 46 1.48 -18.11 5.18
C ILE A 46 1.09 -16.86 4.40
N ASP A 47 0.15 -16.09 4.92
CA ASP A 47 -0.38 -14.91 4.23
C ASP A 47 0.30 -13.62 4.68
N LEU A 48 1.28 -13.17 3.89
CA LEU A 48 1.98 -11.90 4.07
C LEU A 48 1.62 -10.87 2.98
N LEU A 49 0.46 -11.05 2.32
CA LEU A 49 -0.04 -10.12 1.31
C LEU A 49 -0.27 -8.74 1.91
N THR A 50 -0.89 -8.69 3.08
CA THR A 50 -1.29 -7.44 3.74
C THR A 50 -1.47 -7.60 5.24
N ASP A 51 -1.25 -6.52 5.99
CA ASP A 51 -1.63 -6.38 7.39
C ASP A 51 -3.00 -5.72 7.57
N SER A 52 -3.72 -5.47 6.48
CA SER A 52 -5.00 -4.75 6.48
C SER A 52 -6.18 -5.66 6.75
N GLY A 53 -6.74 -5.59 7.94
CA GLY A 53 -7.93 -6.36 8.33
C GLY A 53 -7.65 -7.84 8.61
N THR A 54 -6.38 -8.21 8.75
CA THR A 54 -5.91 -9.57 8.99
C THR A 54 -5.31 -9.77 10.38
N SER A 55 -5.35 -8.74 11.22
CA SER A 55 -4.85 -8.80 12.60
C SER A 55 -5.76 -9.62 13.51
N ALA A 56 -5.19 -10.25 14.54
CA ALA A 56 -5.97 -10.87 15.60
C ALA A 56 -6.47 -9.81 16.59
N MET A 57 -7.77 -9.75 16.81
CA MET A 57 -8.41 -8.91 17.82
C MET A 57 -8.17 -9.48 19.21
N SER A 58 -8.10 -8.58 20.22
CA SER A 58 -7.98 -8.94 21.62
C SER A 58 -9.29 -9.45 22.20
N ASP A 59 -9.22 -10.09 23.38
CA ASP A 59 -10.40 -10.47 24.17
C ASP A 59 -11.22 -9.25 24.61
N ARG A 60 -10.62 -8.06 24.75
CA ARG A 60 -11.33 -6.82 25.03
C ARG A 60 -12.12 -6.35 23.82
N GLN A 61 -11.53 -6.39 22.62
CA GLN A 61 -12.24 -6.06 21.39
C GLN A 61 -13.41 -7.02 21.14
N TRP A 62 -13.23 -8.33 21.33
CA TRP A 62 -14.34 -9.31 21.26
C TRP A 62 -15.42 -9.04 22.29
N SER A 63 -15.05 -8.68 23.53
CA SER A 63 -16.00 -8.31 24.58
C SER A 63 -16.76 -7.03 24.24
N ALA A 64 -16.06 -6.02 23.70
CA ALA A 64 -16.67 -4.76 23.27
C ALA A 64 -17.72 -4.98 22.17
N MET A 65 -17.46 -5.88 21.22
CA MET A 65 -18.46 -6.23 20.19
C MET A 65 -19.80 -6.71 20.78
N MET A 66 -19.78 -7.37 21.93
CA MET A 66 -21.00 -7.91 22.57
C MET A 66 -21.93 -6.85 23.17
N ILE A 67 -21.42 -5.62 23.36
CA ILE A 67 -22.19 -4.49 23.90
C ILE A 67 -22.50 -3.41 22.85
N GLY A 68 -22.08 -3.64 21.59
CA GLY A 68 -22.40 -2.76 20.49
C GLY A 68 -23.90 -2.64 20.28
N ASP A 69 -24.41 -1.41 20.16
CA ASP A 69 -25.81 -1.16 19.88
C ASP A 69 -26.06 -1.03 18.36
N GLU A 70 -27.16 -1.57 17.91
CA GLU A 70 -27.53 -1.63 16.49
C GLU A 70 -28.51 -0.51 16.11
N SER A 71 -28.35 0.68 16.69
CA SER A 71 -29.15 1.85 16.34
C SER A 71 -28.79 2.38 14.95
N TYR A 72 -29.79 2.59 14.09
CA TYR A 72 -29.52 3.13 12.74
C TYR A 72 -28.92 4.55 12.78
N ALA A 73 -29.30 5.37 13.75
CA ALA A 73 -28.83 6.72 13.91
C ALA A 73 -28.50 7.02 15.37
N GLY A 74 -27.34 7.64 15.61
CA GLY A 74 -26.95 8.11 16.94
C GLY A 74 -26.68 6.99 17.93
N ALA A 75 -26.08 5.87 17.47
CA ALA A 75 -25.66 4.77 18.32
C ALA A 75 -24.69 5.25 19.41
N ASP A 76 -24.81 4.73 20.61
CA ASP A 76 -23.84 5.00 21.69
C ASP A 76 -22.43 4.55 21.29
N SER A 77 -22.34 3.48 20.52
CA SER A 77 -21.07 2.96 19.95
C SER A 77 -20.35 3.99 19.09
N PHE A 78 -21.10 4.82 18.35
CA PHE A 78 -20.49 5.92 17.58
C PHE A 78 -19.86 6.98 18.49
N TYR A 79 -20.53 7.39 19.56
CA TYR A 79 -19.98 8.40 20.47
C TYR A 79 -18.78 7.87 21.24
N ARG A 80 -18.75 6.59 21.60
CA ARG A 80 -17.57 5.95 22.20
C ARG A 80 -16.39 5.91 21.22
N LEU A 81 -16.65 5.75 19.92
CA LEU A 81 -15.62 5.86 18.89
C LEU A 81 -15.11 7.30 18.75
N VAL A 82 -15.98 8.29 18.75
CA VAL A 82 -15.60 9.72 18.76
C VAL A 82 -14.67 10.03 19.93
N ASP A 83 -15.04 9.59 21.13
CA ASP A 83 -14.22 9.78 22.34
C ASP A 83 -12.85 9.10 22.20
N ALA A 84 -12.79 7.87 21.67
CA ALA A 84 -11.53 7.15 21.48
C ALA A 84 -10.59 7.86 20.51
N VAL A 85 -11.12 8.39 19.40
CA VAL A 85 -10.33 9.15 18.41
C VAL A 85 -9.83 10.45 19.02
N TYR A 86 -10.68 11.17 19.76
CA TYR A 86 -10.27 12.40 20.44
C TYR A 86 -9.21 12.14 21.51
N ASP A 87 -9.38 11.10 22.33
CA ASP A 87 -8.45 10.75 23.41
C ASP A 87 -7.04 10.44 22.87
N VAL A 88 -6.95 9.73 21.75
CA VAL A 88 -5.66 9.27 21.21
C VAL A 88 -5.05 10.27 20.22
N TYR A 89 -5.83 10.75 19.25
CA TYR A 89 -5.30 11.60 18.17
C TYR A 89 -5.56 13.11 18.40
N GLY A 90 -6.60 13.47 19.16
CA GLY A 90 -6.96 14.86 19.45
C GLY A 90 -7.67 15.59 18.32
N TYR A 91 -8.34 14.87 17.43
CA TYR A 91 -9.22 15.46 16.42
C TYR A 91 -10.63 15.61 16.98
N GLU A 92 -11.26 16.75 16.70
CA GLU A 92 -12.59 17.10 17.20
C GLU A 92 -13.71 16.55 16.33
N GLU A 93 -13.46 16.39 15.02
CA GLU A 93 -14.46 15.97 14.05
C GLU A 93 -14.12 14.59 13.49
N LEU A 94 -15.03 13.63 13.69
CA LEU A 94 -14.92 12.27 13.16
C LEU A 94 -15.95 12.01 12.07
N ILE A 95 -15.52 11.44 10.97
CA ILE A 95 -16.33 10.91 9.88
C ILE A 95 -15.97 9.42 9.73
N PRO A 96 -16.82 8.50 10.22
CA PRO A 96 -16.54 7.07 10.16
C PRO A 96 -16.65 6.56 8.73
N THR A 97 -15.84 5.56 8.36
CA THR A 97 -15.91 4.85 7.08
C THR A 97 -15.65 3.37 7.30
N HIS A 98 -16.08 2.52 6.37
CA HIS A 98 -15.86 1.07 6.50
C HIS A 98 -14.36 0.70 6.38
N GLN A 99 -13.53 1.55 5.77
CA GLN A 99 -12.06 1.41 5.68
C GLN A 99 -11.40 2.71 5.18
N GLY A 100 -10.06 2.79 5.26
CA GLY A 100 -9.30 3.99 4.91
C GLY A 100 -9.56 4.56 3.51
N ARG A 101 -9.72 3.71 2.48
CA ARG A 101 -10.00 4.21 1.12
C ARG A 101 -11.34 4.93 0.98
N GLY A 102 -12.31 4.68 1.85
CA GLY A 102 -13.52 5.50 1.94
C GLY A 102 -13.21 6.91 2.44
N ALA A 103 -12.33 7.03 3.47
CA ALA A 103 -11.84 8.31 3.95
C ALA A 103 -11.01 9.06 2.89
N GLU A 104 -10.12 8.35 2.16
CA GLU A 104 -9.34 8.91 1.04
C GLU A 104 -10.27 9.46 -0.06
N HIS A 105 -11.33 8.72 -0.41
CA HIS A 105 -12.34 9.16 -1.38
C HIS A 105 -13.01 10.45 -0.93
N LEU A 106 -13.56 10.46 0.28
CA LEU A 106 -14.26 11.65 0.82
C LEU A 106 -13.33 12.87 0.83
N LEU A 107 -12.10 12.71 1.35
CA LEU A 107 -11.12 13.80 1.42
C LEU A 107 -10.81 14.37 0.03
N SER A 108 -10.54 13.49 -0.94
CA SER A 108 -10.21 13.91 -2.30
C SER A 108 -11.36 14.66 -2.97
N GLN A 109 -12.60 14.17 -2.79
CA GLN A 109 -13.78 14.80 -3.40
C GLN A 109 -14.14 16.17 -2.80
N ILE A 110 -13.84 16.42 -1.53
CA ILE A 110 -14.18 17.71 -0.88
C ILE A 110 -13.07 18.75 -1.04
N LEU A 111 -11.81 18.36 -1.24
CA LEU A 111 -10.68 19.29 -1.27
C LEU A 111 -10.11 19.53 -2.66
N ILE A 112 -10.09 18.53 -3.53
CA ILE A 112 -9.39 18.59 -4.81
C ILE A 112 -10.33 19.11 -5.90
N LYS A 113 -9.82 20.05 -6.69
CA LYS A 113 -10.45 20.53 -7.93
C LYS A 113 -9.60 20.10 -9.13
N PRO A 114 -10.20 19.96 -10.32
CA PRO A 114 -9.43 19.64 -11.52
C PRO A 114 -8.27 20.61 -11.73
N GLY A 115 -7.08 20.05 -11.87
CA GLY A 115 -5.83 20.78 -12.05
C GLY A 115 -5.10 21.19 -10.77
N ASP A 116 -5.61 20.86 -9.58
CA ASP A 116 -4.86 21.03 -8.33
C ASP A 116 -3.66 20.09 -8.28
N VAL A 117 -2.65 20.48 -7.48
CA VAL A 117 -1.42 19.72 -7.28
C VAL A 117 -1.33 19.24 -5.83
N ILE A 118 -1.03 17.98 -5.63
CA ILE A 118 -0.95 17.37 -4.30
C ILE A 118 0.47 16.87 -4.06
N PRO A 119 1.34 17.66 -3.39
CA PRO A 119 2.65 17.17 -2.96
C PRO A 119 2.49 16.11 -1.88
N GLY A 120 3.33 15.07 -1.90
CA GLY A 120 3.34 14.05 -0.86
C GLY A 120 4.66 13.29 -0.76
N ASN A 121 4.93 12.72 0.41
CA ASN A 121 6.12 11.90 0.64
C ASN A 121 5.93 10.49 0.09
N MET A 122 6.04 10.36 -1.21
CA MET A 122 5.76 9.19 -2.03
C MET A 122 4.25 8.89 -2.14
N TYR A 123 3.87 8.20 -3.19
CA TYR A 123 2.48 7.83 -3.42
C TYR A 123 2.09 6.57 -2.63
N PHE A 124 0.84 6.50 -2.18
CA PHE A 124 0.18 5.22 -1.92
C PHE A 124 -0.84 4.96 -3.02
N THR A 125 -0.97 3.70 -3.46
CA THR A 125 -1.70 3.35 -4.70
C THR A 125 -3.15 3.83 -4.71
N THR A 126 -3.91 3.65 -3.62
CA THR A 126 -5.32 4.08 -3.56
C THR A 126 -5.45 5.57 -3.29
N THR A 127 -4.60 6.16 -2.47
CA THR A 127 -4.59 7.61 -2.20
C THR A 127 -4.34 8.38 -3.49
N ARG A 128 -3.29 8.03 -4.24
CA ARG A 128 -3.00 8.64 -5.53
C ARG A 128 -4.15 8.44 -6.52
N PHE A 129 -4.73 7.25 -6.57
CA PHE A 129 -5.88 6.98 -7.43
C PHE A 129 -7.04 7.93 -7.13
N HIS A 130 -7.41 8.14 -5.86
CA HIS A 130 -8.49 9.06 -5.49
C HIS A 130 -8.15 10.52 -5.78
N GLN A 131 -6.88 10.92 -5.62
CA GLN A 131 -6.40 12.26 -5.95
C GLN A 131 -6.50 12.52 -7.47
N GLU A 132 -5.99 11.62 -8.30
CA GLU A 132 -6.05 11.69 -9.77
C GLU A 132 -7.50 11.57 -10.27
N TYR A 133 -8.33 10.73 -9.65
CA TYR A 133 -9.75 10.59 -9.99
C TYR A 133 -10.56 11.87 -9.70
N ALA A 134 -10.17 12.64 -8.69
CA ALA A 134 -10.73 13.97 -8.41
C ALA A 134 -10.19 15.07 -9.34
N GLY A 135 -9.24 14.76 -10.22
CA GLY A 135 -8.63 15.67 -11.18
C GLY A 135 -7.37 16.36 -10.70
N GLY A 136 -6.77 15.89 -9.60
CA GLY A 136 -5.51 16.38 -9.07
C GLY A 136 -4.29 15.71 -9.70
N LEU A 137 -3.13 16.36 -9.57
CA LEU A 137 -1.83 15.84 -9.96
C LEU A 137 -1.01 15.54 -8.69
N PHE A 138 -0.67 14.27 -8.46
CA PHE A 138 0.26 13.90 -7.39
C PHE A 138 1.71 14.25 -7.78
N VAL A 139 2.45 14.90 -6.86
CA VAL A 139 3.87 15.20 -7.03
C VAL A 139 4.66 14.64 -5.84
N ASP A 140 5.65 13.80 -6.15
CA ASP A 140 6.52 13.21 -5.13
C ASP A 140 7.55 14.22 -4.61
N VAL A 141 7.53 14.45 -3.31
CA VAL A 141 8.47 15.35 -2.61
C VAL A 141 9.20 14.63 -1.46
N ILE A 142 9.31 13.30 -1.52
CA ILE A 142 10.09 12.53 -0.56
C ILE A 142 11.60 12.79 -0.75
N ILE A 143 12.38 12.60 0.32
CA ILE A 143 13.84 12.69 0.25
C ILE A 143 14.46 11.63 -0.68
N ASP A 144 15.61 11.91 -1.26
CA ASP A 144 16.26 11.02 -2.24
C ASP A 144 16.70 9.68 -1.64
N GLU A 145 17.08 9.67 -0.36
CA GLU A 145 17.46 8.46 0.37
C GLU A 145 16.33 7.41 0.42
N ALA A 146 15.08 7.82 0.27
CA ALA A 146 13.93 6.91 0.19
C ALA A 146 13.98 6.02 -1.06
N HIS A 147 14.59 6.50 -2.14
CA HIS A 147 14.74 5.78 -3.41
C HIS A 147 15.99 4.90 -3.47
N ASP A 148 16.87 4.96 -2.46
CA ASP A 148 18.01 4.06 -2.32
C ASP A 148 17.69 2.91 -1.35
N PRO A 149 17.51 1.67 -1.83
CA PRO A 149 17.25 0.53 -0.97
C PRO A 149 18.32 0.26 0.09
N ALA A 150 19.57 0.60 -0.20
CA ALA A 150 20.72 0.34 0.67
C ALA A 150 21.02 1.46 1.69
N SER A 151 20.42 2.63 1.53
CA SER A 151 20.59 3.75 2.44
C SER A 151 20.10 3.40 3.84
N GLU A 152 20.95 3.63 4.84
CA GLU A 152 20.65 3.44 6.27
C GLU A 152 20.11 4.74 6.94
N PHE A 153 19.65 5.70 6.15
CA PHE A 153 19.07 6.93 6.71
C PHE A 153 17.87 6.59 7.60
N PRO A 154 17.81 7.09 8.85
CA PRO A 154 16.88 6.59 9.86
C PRO A 154 15.42 6.97 9.62
N PHE A 155 15.15 8.02 8.82
CA PHE A 155 13.82 8.57 8.56
C PHE A 155 13.58 8.80 7.07
N LYS A 156 13.67 7.74 6.28
CA LYS A 156 13.47 7.80 4.83
C LYS A 156 12.07 8.22 4.40
N GLY A 157 11.10 8.28 5.33
CA GLY A 157 9.77 8.82 5.08
C GLY A 157 9.68 10.35 5.11
N ASN A 158 10.77 11.07 5.34
CA ASN A 158 10.77 12.53 5.39
C ASN A 158 10.41 13.16 4.05
N VAL A 159 9.69 14.28 4.11
CA VAL A 159 9.52 15.22 2.99
C VAL A 159 10.79 16.02 2.79
N ASP A 160 11.22 16.17 1.55
CA ASP A 160 12.24 17.14 1.14
C ASP A 160 11.58 18.53 1.03
N LEU A 161 11.95 19.42 1.95
CA LEU A 161 11.40 20.78 1.99
C LEU A 161 11.78 21.62 0.78
N ASP A 162 12.95 21.38 0.16
CA ASP A 162 13.34 22.12 -1.04
C ASP A 162 12.54 21.67 -2.25
N LYS A 163 12.24 20.36 -2.39
CA LYS A 163 11.30 19.87 -3.38
C LYS A 163 9.89 20.44 -3.15
N LEU A 164 9.42 20.45 -1.89
CA LEU A 164 8.10 21.02 -1.57
C LEU A 164 8.04 22.52 -1.90
N ARG A 165 9.07 23.31 -1.60
CA ARG A 165 9.18 24.73 -1.97
C ARG A 165 9.15 24.91 -3.48
N ALA A 166 9.90 24.10 -4.22
CA ALA A 166 9.91 24.16 -5.67
C ALA A 166 8.51 23.90 -6.28
N VAL A 167 7.73 22.96 -5.72
CA VAL A 167 6.36 22.73 -6.16
C VAL A 167 5.46 23.92 -5.85
N VAL A 168 5.59 24.55 -4.66
CA VAL A 168 4.83 25.76 -4.31
C VAL A 168 5.20 26.93 -5.21
N ASP A 169 6.48 27.11 -5.52
CA ASP A 169 6.98 28.17 -6.40
C ASP A 169 6.51 27.98 -7.87
N GLU A 170 6.42 26.73 -8.34
CA GLU A 170 6.03 26.39 -9.71
C GLU A 170 4.52 26.53 -9.93
N TYR A 171 3.70 25.99 -9.01
CA TYR A 171 2.25 25.89 -9.22
C TYR A 171 1.43 26.96 -8.49
N GLY A 172 2.00 27.60 -7.46
CA GLY A 172 1.32 28.51 -6.55
C GLY A 172 0.58 27.80 -5.41
N ALA A 173 0.61 28.39 -4.23
CA ALA A 173 -0.01 27.81 -3.02
C ALA A 173 -1.53 27.62 -3.16
N ASP A 174 -2.22 28.47 -3.92
CA ASP A 174 -3.67 28.40 -4.19
C ASP A 174 -4.09 27.17 -5.02
N ARG A 175 -3.14 26.53 -5.70
CA ARG A 175 -3.33 25.27 -6.46
C ARG A 175 -3.00 24.03 -5.63
N ILE A 176 -2.58 24.19 -4.37
CA ILE A 176 -2.20 23.10 -3.48
C ILE A 176 -3.23 23.02 -2.34
N PRO A 177 -4.28 22.21 -2.47
CA PRO A 177 -5.33 22.12 -1.45
C PRO A 177 -4.80 21.55 -0.14
N TYR A 178 -3.81 20.66 -0.21
CA TYR A 178 -3.10 20.09 0.95
C TYR A 178 -1.81 19.39 0.53
N VAL A 179 -0.91 19.23 1.49
CA VAL A 179 0.21 18.28 1.42
C VAL A 179 -0.27 16.95 1.98
N SER A 180 -0.08 15.85 1.21
CA SER A 180 -0.41 14.48 1.59
C SER A 180 0.78 13.86 2.31
N PHE A 181 0.69 13.72 3.63
CA PHE A 181 1.81 13.23 4.44
C PHE A 181 1.50 11.84 5.00
N GLU A 182 2.15 10.80 4.46
CA GLU A 182 2.04 9.43 4.95
C GLU A 182 3.00 9.20 6.12
N THR A 183 2.48 8.69 7.23
CA THR A 183 3.29 8.20 8.34
C THR A 183 3.70 6.75 8.08
N ASN A 184 4.97 6.41 8.29
CA ASN A 184 5.51 5.08 8.01
C ASN A 184 5.31 4.65 6.54
N VAL A 185 5.92 5.40 5.63
CA VAL A 185 5.71 5.40 4.17
C VAL A 185 5.84 4.01 3.56
N ASN A 186 4.71 3.48 3.07
CA ASN A 186 4.59 2.10 2.59
C ASN A 186 5.47 1.83 1.36
N MET A 187 5.39 2.70 0.34
CA MET A 187 6.10 2.48 -0.91
C MET A 187 7.62 2.70 -0.80
N ALA A 188 8.08 3.36 0.27
CA ALA A 188 9.49 3.50 0.61
C ALA A 188 10.03 2.32 1.46
N GLY A 189 9.24 1.28 1.70
CA GLY A 189 9.64 0.14 2.52
C GLY A 189 9.17 0.21 3.98
N GLY A 190 8.07 0.90 4.25
CA GLY A 190 7.54 1.08 5.61
C GLY A 190 8.40 2.01 6.46
N GLN A 191 8.90 3.08 5.83
CA GLN A 191 9.90 3.99 6.43
C GLN A 191 9.25 5.14 7.20
N PRO A 192 9.73 5.44 8.41
CA PRO A 192 9.17 6.51 9.23
C PRO A 192 9.63 7.90 8.77
N ALA A 193 8.82 8.91 9.14
CA ALA A 193 9.22 10.31 9.14
C ALA A 193 9.58 10.78 10.56
N SER A 194 10.54 11.69 10.67
CA SER A 194 10.95 12.30 11.96
C SER A 194 9.94 13.34 12.42
N MET A 195 9.82 13.53 13.73
CA MET A 195 8.99 14.60 14.30
C MET A 195 9.49 15.99 13.88
N ALA A 196 10.79 16.17 13.78
CA ALA A 196 11.37 17.41 13.29
C ALA A 196 10.85 17.75 11.87
N ASN A 197 10.87 16.76 10.95
CA ASN A 197 10.40 16.97 9.59
C ASN A 197 8.87 17.20 9.53
N ILE A 198 8.08 16.44 10.29
CA ILE A 198 6.62 16.62 10.37
C ILE A 198 6.30 18.07 10.80
N ARG A 199 7.01 18.58 11.83
CA ARG A 199 6.84 19.94 12.32
C ARG A 199 7.24 20.98 11.29
N GLU A 200 8.41 20.83 10.67
CA GLU A 200 8.91 21.77 9.65
C GLU A 200 7.99 21.86 8.43
N VAL A 201 7.47 20.73 7.96
CA VAL A 201 6.48 20.68 6.87
C VAL A 201 5.20 21.41 7.29
N TYR A 202 4.68 21.14 8.49
CA TYR A 202 3.48 21.81 8.98
C TYR A 202 3.66 23.32 9.11
N GLU A 203 4.78 23.77 9.71
CA GLU A 203 5.10 25.20 9.85
C GLU A 203 5.21 25.91 8.50
N TYR A 204 5.89 25.28 7.53
CA TYR A 204 5.98 25.80 6.16
C TYR A 204 4.62 25.90 5.50
N CYS A 205 3.79 24.85 5.58
CA CYS A 205 2.47 24.83 4.99
C CYS A 205 1.54 25.89 5.62
N ARG A 206 1.56 26.02 6.94
CA ARG A 206 0.79 27.07 7.66
C ARG A 206 1.20 28.48 7.23
N ALA A 207 2.49 28.73 6.98
CA ALA A 207 2.98 30.03 6.52
C ALA A 207 2.51 30.38 5.09
N ASN A 208 2.14 29.36 4.30
CA ASN A 208 1.67 29.50 2.92
C ASN A 208 0.16 29.23 2.73
N ASP A 209 -0.60 29.12 3.84
CA ASP A 209 -2.05 28.83 3.85
C ASP A 209 -2.40 27.49 3.17
N ILE A 210 -1.49 26.53 3.23
CA ILE A 210 -1.65 25.15 2.73
C ILE A 210 -2.00 24.24 3.91
N ARG A 211 -2.94 23.30 3.72
CA ARG A 211 -3.28 22.28 4.71
C ARG A 211 -2.26 21.13 4.71
N VAL A 212 -2.14 20.46 5.84
CA VAL A 212 -1.43 19.17 5.95
C VAL A 212 -2.43 18.09 6.33
N MET A 213 -2.59 17.08 5.47
CA MET A 213 -3.45 15.93 5.69
C MET A 213 -2.59 14.68 5.86
N LEU A 214 -2.68 14.05 7.05
CA LEU A 214 -1.94 12.82 7.32
C LEU A 214 -2.65 11.61 6.73
N ASP A 215 -1.88 10.67 6.18
CA ASP A 215 -2.26 9.26 6.28
C ASP A 215 -1.67 8.72 7.59
N ALA A 216 -2.50 8.64 8.62
CA ALA A 216 -2.11 8.21 9.96
C ALA A 216 -2.40 6.71 10.21
N THR A 217 -2.56 5.95 9.15
CA THR A 217 -2.86 4.51 9.17
C THR A 217 -1.83 3.70 9.98
N ARG A 218 -0.55 4.13 9.99
CA ARG A 218 0.54 3.52 10.77
C ARG A 218 1.31 4.55 11.60
N ALA A 219 0.57 5.50 12.16
CA ALA A 219 1.14 6.53 13.04
C ALA A 219 1.79 5.93 14.30
N LEU A 220 1.29 4.79 14.80
CA LEU A 220 1.85 4.10 15.95
C LEU A 220 3.26 3.57 15.66
N GLU A 221 3.44 2.91 14.52
CA GLU A 221 4.76 2.40 14.11
C GLU A 221 5.74 3.56 13.86
N ASN A 222 5.27 4.65 13.23
CA ASN A 222 6.07 5.88 13.06
C ASN A 222 6.48 6.48 14.40
N ALA A 223 5.55 6.58 15.35
CA ALA A 223 5.80 7.11 16.69
C ALA A 223 6.84 6.25 17.46
N TYR A 224 6.79 4.93 17.31
CA TYR A 224 7.79 4.05 17.88
C TYR A 224 9.18 4.32 17.31
N PHE A 225 9.33 4.51 16.01
CA PHE A 225 10.63 4.86 15.43
C PHE A 225 11.13 6.24 15.86
N ILE A 226 10.25 7.23 16.03
CA ILE A 226 10.62 8.53 16.62
C ILE A 226 11.15 8.30 18.03
N GLN A 227 10.45 7.53 18.87
CA GLN A 227 10.90 7.20 20.23
C GLN A 227 12.27 6.54 20.24
N GLN A 228 12.55 5.63 19.30
CA GLN A 228 13.80 4.87 19.24
C GLN A 228 14.98 5.64 18.61
N ARG A 229 14.72 6.56 17.69
CA ARG A 229 15.76 7.11 16.80
C ARG A 229 15.93 8.63 16.93
N GLU A 230 14.94 9.37 17.44
CA GLU A 230 14.97 10.83 17.49
C GLU A 230 15.37 11.35 18.88
N ALA A 231 16.32 12.28 18.92
CA ALA A 231 16.77 12.86 20.18
C ALA A 231 15.63 13.59 20.93
N GLY A 232 15.50 13.34 22.22
CA GLY A 232 14.50 13.95 23.09
C GLY A 232 13.16 13.20 23.19
N TYR A 233 13.04 12.06 22.48
CA TYR A 233 11.79 11.27 22.50
C TYR A 233 11.89 9.92 23.25
N ALA A 234 13.08 9.50 23.67
CA ALA A 234 13.32 8.18 24.28
C ALA A 234 12.51 7.93 25.57
N ASP A 235 12.23 8.98 26.34
CA ASP A 235 11.50 8.88 27.61
C ASP A 235 10.00 9.20 27.46
N ARG A 236 9.51 9.44 26.25
CA ARG A 236 8.10 9.72 25.98
C ARG A 236 7.38 8.44 25.57
N SER A 237 6.13 8.28 26.01
CA SER A 237 5.29 7.18 25.57
C SER A 237 4.92 7.32 24.07
N VAL A 238 4.69 6.18 23.42
CA VAL A 238 4.22 6.18 22.04
C VAL A 238 2.87 6.91 21.90
N ALA A 239 1.99 6.83 22.92
CA ALA A 239 0.73 7.57 22.95
C ALA A 239 0.92 9.09 22.84
N GLU A 240 1.87 9.65 23.61
CA GLU A 240 2.18 11.10 23.55
C GLU A 240 2.75 11.49 22.19
N ILE A 241 3.57 10.62 21.58
CA ILE A 241 4.16 10.88 20.27
C ILE A 241 3.11 10.82 19.17
N VAL A 242 2.20 9.82 19.17
CA VAL A 242 1.07 9.75 18.21
C VAL A 242 0.22 11.02 18.29
N ARG A 243 -0.10 11.48 19.51
CA ARG A 243 -0.87 12.71 19.69
C ARG A 243 -0.12 13.96 19.19
N GLU A 244 1.21 14.01 19.39
CA GLU A 244 2.03 15.09 18.87
C GLU A 244 2.11 15.07 17.33
N ILE A 245 2.28 13.90 16.69
CA ILE A 245 2.20 13.76 15.23
C ILE A 245 0.88 14.33 14.71
N ALA A 246 -0.25 13.91 15.30
CA ALA A 246 -1.58 14.38 14.91
C ALA A 246 -1.77 15.88 15.10
N SER A 247 -1.07 16.50 16.07
CA SER A 247 -1.18 17.95 16.32
C SER A 247 -0.58 18.82 15.21
N TYR A 248 0.32 18.26 14.39
CA TYR A 248 0.92 18.94 13.22
C TYR A 248 0.15 18.62 11.93
N SER A 249 -1.19 18.62 11.98
CA SER A 249 -2.03 18.41 10.80
C SER A 249 -3.40 19.08 10.95
N ASP A 250 -4.07 19.30 9.82
CA ASP A 250 -5.44 19.78 9.74
C ASP A 250 -6.46 18.64 9.73
N GLY A 251 -6.01 17.43 9.50
CA GLY A 251 -6.81 16.21 9.52
C GLY A 251 -6.02 14.97 9.15
N ALA A 252 -6.69 13.83 9.19
CA ALA A 252 -6.08 12.55 8.86
C ALA A 252 -7.08 11.57 8.23
N THR A 253 -6.63 10.81 7.26
CA THR A 253 -7.26 9.56 6.84
C THR A 253 -6.65 8.40 7.62
N VAL A 254 -7.49 7.47 8.10
CA VAL A 254 -7.02 6.31 8.85
C VAL A 254 -7.71 5.05 8.37
N SER A 255 -6.92 4.09 7.90
CA SER A 255 -7.39 2.72 7.77
C SER A 255 -7.19 1.99 9.09
N SER A 256 -8.24 1.88 9.87
CA SER A 256 -8.22 1.25 11.20
C SER A 256 -7.92 -0.26 11.16
N LYS A 257 -7.93 -0.82 9.97
CA LYS A 257 -7.59 -2.23 9.69
C LYS A 257 -6.11 -2.55 9.91
N LYS A 258 -5.28 -1.61 10.37
CA LYS A 258 -3.84 -1.74 10.67
C LYS A 258 -3.61 -1.46 12.16
N ASP A 259 -3.12 -0.27 12.52
CA ASP A 259 -2.73 0.05 13.91
C ASP A 259 -3.88 -0.11 14.91
N ASN A 260 -5.11 0.17 14.51
CA ASN A 260 -6.27 0.07 15.40
C ASN A 260 -6.81 -1.37 15.58
N LEU A 261 -6.13 -2.39 15.04
CA LEU A 261 -6.31 -3.82 15.34
C LEU A 261 -7.69 -4.40 15.00
N VAL A 262 -8.43 -3.82 14.06
CA VAL A 262 -9.75 -4.32 13.63
C VAL A 262 -9.71 -4.95 12.25
N ASN A 263 -10.70 -5.79 11.96
CA ASN A 263 -10.84 -6.44 10.64
C ASN A 263 -11.62 -5.57 9.64
N ILE A 264 -12.41 -4.62 10.12
CA ILE A 264 -13.14 -3.62 9.35
C ILE A 264 -13.07 -2.28 10.07
N GLY A 265 -13.11 -1.17 9.33
CA GLY A 265 -13.17 0.17 9.90
C GLY A 265 -12.10 1.11 9.35
N GLY A 266 -12.43 2.37 9.37
CA GLY A 266 -11.60 3.52 9.05
C GLY A 266 -12.31 4.80 9.39
N PHE A 267 -11.64 5.91 9.22
CA PHE A 267 -12.25 7.22 9.43
C PHE A 267 -11.46 8.34 8.74
N LEU A 268 -12.17 9.42 8.46
CA LEU A 268 -11.59 10.72 8.18
C LEU A 268 -11.76 11.55 9.46
N ALA A 269 -10.66 12.08 10.00
CA ALA A 269 -10.64 12.96 11.14
C ALA A 269 -10.24 14.37 10.70
N LEU A 270 -10.92 15.40 11.20
CA LEU A 270 -10.71 16.78 10.76
C LEU A 270 -10.73 17.72 11.97
N ARG A 271 -10.06 18.89 11.82
CA ARG A 271 -10.18 20.00 12.79
C ARG A 271 -11.17 21.06 12.33
N ASP A 272 -11.38 21.18 11.00
CA ASP A 272 -12.29 22.16 10.40
C ASP A 272 -13.72 21.60 10.40
N PRO A 273 -14.68 22.20 11.18
CA PRO A 273 -16.05 21.72 11.22
C PRO A 273 -16.83 21.95 9.93
N ASP A 274 -16.39 22.88 9.07
CA ASP A 274 -17.03 23.15 7.80
C ASP A 274 -16.68 22.08 6.75
N LEU A 275 -15.42 21.64 6.73
CA LEU A 275 -15.01 20.47 5.95
C LEU A 275 -15.69 19.20 6.46
N ALA A 276 -15.78 19.03 7.78
CA ALA A 276 -16.46 17.89 8.37
C ALA A 276 -17.94 17.80 7.98
N ARG A 277 -18.64 18.95 7.89
CA ARG A 277 -20.03 18.98 7.38
C ARG A 277 -20.15 18.56 5.93
N GLN A 278 -19.22 18.99 5.07
CA GLN A 278 -19.16 18.60 3.67
C GLN A 278 -18.89 17.09 3.54
N ALA A 279 -17.92 16.57 4.30
CA ALA A 279 -17.58 15.14 4.30
C ALA A 279 -18.77 14.29 4.77
N ARG A 280 -19.49 14.70 5.82
CA ARG A 280 -20.71 13.99 6.30
C ARG A 280 -21.84 13.98 5.27
N ALA A 281 -22.03 15.07 4.52
CA ALA A 281 -23.02 15.11 3.46
C ALA A 281 -22.68 14.12 2.32
N LEU A 282 -21.41 14.03 1.94
CA LEU A 282 -20.93 13.12 0.90
C LEU A 282 -20.96 11.65 1.41
N LEU A 283 -20.60 11.41 2.66
CA LEU A 283 -20.60 10.10 3.28
C LEU A 283 -21.96 9.39 3.16
N VAL A 284 -23.06 10.14 3.34
CA VAL A 284 -24.42 9.58 3.25
C VAL A 284 -24.70 8.99 1.88
N ALA A 285 -24.09 9.51 0.83
CA ALA A 285 -24.27 9.01 -0.53
C ALA A 285 -23.47 7.72 -0.83
N PHE A 286 -22.31 7.54 -0.18
CA PHE A 286 -21.36 6.48 -0.57
C PHE A 286 -21.15 5.39 0.48
N GLU A 287 -21.16 5.73 1.77
CA GLU A 287 -20.81 4.79 2.85
C GLU A 287 -22.01 4.44 3.74
N GLY A 288 -22.85 5.43 4.05
CA GLY A 288 -23.98 5.29 4.97
C GLY A 288 -24.16 6.53 5.84
N LEU A 289 -25.00 6.45 6.87
CA LEU A 289 -25.30 7.61 7.70
C LEU A 289 -24.04 8.08 8.46
N HIS A 290 -23.97 9.37 8.75
CA HIS A 290 -22.82 10.03 9.38
C HIS A 290 -22.45 9.52 10.79
N THR A 291 -23.32 8.73 11.43
CA THR A 291 -23.07 8.12 12.74
C THR A 291 -22.70 6.63 12.68
N TYR A 292 -22.46 6.06 11.46
CA TYR A 292 -21.91 4.71 11.37
C TYR A 292 -20.99 4.49 10.17
N GLY A 293 -21.14 5.21 9.04
CA GLY A 293 -20.21 5.16 7.91
C GLY A 293 -19.97 3.76 7.34
N GLY A 294 -21.02 2.94 7.18
CA GLY A 294 -20.94 1.57 6.68
C GLY A 294 -20.46 0.52 7.69
N MET A 295 -20.27 0.90 8.97
CA MET A 295 -19.94 -0.03 10.06
C MET A 295 -21.17 -0.37 10.91
N SER A 296 -21.17 -1.54 11.55
CA SER A 296 -22.13 -1.87 12.61
C SER A 296 -21.73 -1.27 13.97
N GLY A 297 -22.65 -1.22 14.93
CA GLY A 297 -22.32 -0.83 16.30
C GLY A 297 -21.22 -1.70 16.90
N ARG A 298 -21.23 -3.00 16.62
CA ARG A 298 -20.19 -3.94 17.03
C ARG A 298 -18.82 -3.62 16.45
N ASP A 299 -18.75 -3.22 15.19
CA ASP A 299 -17.48 -2.82 14.56
C ASP A 299 -16.94 -1.54 15.19
N MET A 300 -17.81 -0.56 15.47
CA MET A 300 -17.42 0.70 16.12
C MET A 300 -16.91 0.48 17.55
N GLU A 301 -17.52 -0.44 18.31
CA GLU A 301 -17.02 -0.81 19.66
C GLU A 301 -15.65 -1.48 19.59
N ALA A 302 -15.49 -2.46 18.70
CA ALA A 302 -14.19 -3.12 18.51
C ALA A 302 -13.11 -2.11 18.10
N LEU A 303 -13.47 -1.14 17.27
CA LEU A 303 -12.58 -0.07 16.82
C LEU A 303 -12.22 0.89 17.94
N ALA A 304 -13.19 1.36 18.73
CA ALA A 304 -12.95 2.23 19.86
C ALA A 304 -12.02 1.60 20.90
N GLU A 305 -12.21 0.31 21.19
CA GLU A 305 -11.31 -0.45 22.07
C GLU A 305 -9.93 -0.63 21.44
N GLY A 306 -9.84 -0.97 20.15
CA GLY A 306 -8.58 -1.13 19.44
C GLY A 306 -7.74 0.14 19.39
N ILE A 307 -8.35 1.31 19.19
CA ILE A 307 -7.68 2.62 19.22
C ILE A 307 -7.04 2.86 20.60
N ARG A 308 -7.74 2.58 21.69
CA ARG A 308 -7.21 2.73 23.06
C ARG A 308 -6.15 1.70 23.36
N GLU A 309 -6.37 0.44 22.94
CA GLU A 309 -5.47 -0.67 23.22
C GLU A 309 -4.10 -0.51 22.55
N MET A 310 -4.04 -0.03 21.31
CA MET A 310 -2.79 0.10 20.57
C MET A 310 -1.77 1.02 21.26
N VAL A 311 -2.24 2.01 22.02
CA VAL A 311 -1.41 2.98 22.76
C VAL A 311 -1.38 2.75 24.26
N ALA A 312 -2.05 1.71 24.76
CA ALA A 312 -2.12 1.44 26.21
C ALA A 312 -0.75 1.15 26.83
N THR A 313 0.12 0.52 26.07
CA THR A 313 1.54 0.29 26.41
C THR A 313 2.38 0.27 25.14
N ASP A 314 3.68 0.60 25.27
CA ASP A 314 4.64 0.54 24.17
C ASP A 314 5.00 -0.91 23.78
N ASP A 315 4.64 -1.89 24.62
CA ASP A 315 5.01 -3.30 24.42
C ASP A 315 4.39 -3.90 23.15
N HIS A 316 3.15 -3.48 22.82
CA HIS A 316 2.50 -3.95 21.60
C HIS A 316 3.28 -3.57 20.33
N VAL A 317 3.61 -2.30 20.16
CA VAL A 317 4.31 -1.83 18.96
C VAL A 317 5.76 -2.32 18.94
N ARG A 318 6.41 -2.44 20.09
CA ARG A 318 7.74 -3.06 20.21
C ARG A 318 7.75 -4.50 19.69
N ALA A 319 6.79 -5.32 20.13
CA ALA A 319 6.66 -6.69 19.63
C ALA A 319 6.36 -6.74 18.13
N ARG A 320 5.51 -5.81 17.66
CA ARG A 320 5.14 -5.66 16.26
C ARG A 320 6.36 -5.39 15.39
N VAL A 321 7.12 -4.36 15.69
CA VAL A 321 8.32 -3.97 14.94
C VAL A 321 9.41 -5.02 15.09
N GLY A 322 9.62 -5.55 16.30
CA GLY A 322 10.62 -6.59 16.55
C GLY A 322 10.40 -7.88 15.74
N GLN A 323 9.15 -8.24 15.43
CA GLN A 323 8.85 -9.37 14.56
C GLN A 323 9.24 -9.09 13.10
N VAL A 324 9.05 -7.85 12.62
CA VAL A 324 9.49 -7.45 11.28
C VAL A 324 11.01 -7.41 11.20
N GLU A 325 11.67 -6.83 12.20
CA GLU A 325 13.13 -6.79 12.31
C GLU A 325 13.71 -8.21 12.31
N TYR A 326 13.11 -9.15 13.06
CA TYR A 326 13.57 -10.53 13.09
C TYR A 326 13.63 -11.16 11.68
N LEU A 327 12.56 -11.02 10.89
CA LEU A 327 12.54 -11.54 9.52
C LEU A 327 13.56 -10.80 8.65
N GLY A 328 13.61 -9.47 8.75
CA GLY A 328 14.51 -8.63 7.98
C GLY A 328 15.98 -8.92 8.24
N GLU A 329 16.40 -9.01 9.51
CA GLU A 329 17.76 -9.34 9.91
C GLU A 329 18.19 -10.73 9.44
N LYS A 330 17.28 -11.70 9.50
CA LYS A 330 17.54 -13.06 9.03
C LYS A 330 17.80 -13.10 7.51
N LEU A 331 17.03 -12.33 6.73
CA LEU A 331 17.23 -12.19 5.30
C LEU A 331 18.54 -11.44 4.97
N ILE A 332 18.83 -10.35 5.69
CA ILE A 332 20.09 -9.60 5.55
C ILE A 332 21.30 -10.50 5.84
N ALA A 333 21.25 -11.27 6.95
CA ALA A 333 22.30 -12.19 7.30
C ALA A 333 22.53 -13.29 6.25
N SER A 334 21.49 -13.61 5.46
CA SER A 334 21.56 -14.55 4.33
C SER A 334 21.97 -13.89 3.01
N GLY A 335 22.31 -12.59 3.02
CA GLY A 335 22.73 -11.85 1.82
C GLY A 335 21.59 -11.41 0.88
N ILE A 336 20.34 -11.49 1.33
CA ILE A 336 19.19 -11.08 0.52
C ILE A 336 19.08 -9.54 0.50
N PRO A 337 19.03 -8.91 -0.69
CA PRO A 337 18.81 -7.46 -0.80
C PRO A 337 17.41 -7.07 -0.33
N VAL A 338 17.33 -6.25 0.72
CA VAL A 338 16.10 -5.70 1.28
C VAL A 338 16.24 -4.19 1.46
N ILE A 339 15.11 -3.49 1.59
CA ILE A 339 15.11 -2.07 1.97
C ILE A 339 15.70 -1.91 3.38
N ARG A 340 16.61 -0.96 3.52
CA ARG A 340 17.27 -0.59 4.80
C ARG A 340 16.97 0.86 5.17
N PRO A 341 16.92 1.16 6.50
CA PRO A 341 16.78 0.20 7.60
C PRO A 341 15.45 -0.56 7.50
N ILE A 342 15.28 -1.64 8.27
CA ILE A 342 14.02 -2.41 8.27
C ILE A 342 12.88 -1.49 8.74
N GLY A 343 11.77 -1.54 8.01
CA GLY A 343 10.58 -0.73 8.27
C GLY A 343 9.63 -1.32 9.34
N GLY A 344 8.49 -0.66 9.56
CA GLY A 344 7.62 -0.98 10.69
C GLY A 344 6.66 -2.16 10.47
N HIS A 345 6.20 -2.42 9.23
CA HIS A 345 5.08 -3.33 9.01
C HIS A 345 5.37 -4.54 8.12
N GLY A 346 6.51 -4.59 7.51
CA GLY A 346 6.90 -5.70 6.64
C GLY A 346 8.34 -5.57 6.17
N VAL A 347 8.86 -6.65 5.60
CA VAL A 347 10.15 -6.67 4.93
C VAL A 347 9.93 -6.51 3.43
N PHE A 348 10.74 -5.67 2.81
CA PHE A 348 10.64 -5.34 1.39
C PHE A 348 11.89 -5.83 0.66
N LEU A 349 11.73 -6.87 -0.15
CA LEU A 349 12.81 -7.42 -0.96
C LEU A 349 13.05 -6.53 -2.18
N ASN A 350 14.31 -6.24 -2.49
CA ASN A 350 14.68 -5.50 -3.70
C ASN A 350 14.71 -6.46 -4.90
N ALA A 351 13.59 -6.59 -5.61
CA ALA A 351 13.45 -7.50 -6.73
C ALA A 351 14.37 -7.15 -7.91
N SER A 352 14.65 -5.85 -8.15
CA SER A 352 15.59 -5.42 -9.18
C SER A 352 17.02 -5.91 -8.93
N ALA A 353 17.43 -5.96 -7.67
CA ALA A 353 18.76 -6.47 -7.31
C ALA A 353 18.81 -8.01 -7.35
N ILE A 354 17.74 -8.69 -6.92
CA ILE A 354 17.63 -10.15 -6.91
C ILE A 354 17.55 -10.69 -8.34
N LEU A 355 16.70 -10.11 -9.17
CA LEU A 355 16.48 -10.51 -10.58
C LEU A 355 17.11 -9.50 -11.55
N SER A 356 18.39 -9.16 -11.32
CA SER A 356 19.10 -8.12 -12.09
C SER A 356 19.22 -8.41 -13.60
N HIS A 357 19.00 -9.65 -14.04
CA HIS A 357 18.94 -10.05 -15.44
C HIS A 357 17.60 -9.73 -16.11
N MET A 358 16.53 -9.45 -15.30
CA MET A 358 15.18 -9.26 -15.80
C MET A 358 14.85 -7.77 -15.98
N PRO A 359 14.44 -7.32 -17.18
CA PRO A 359 14.02 -5.95 -17.40
C PRO A 359 12.73 -5.65 -16.61
N GLN A 360 12.57 -4.40 -16.12
CA GLN A 360 11.42 -4.01 -15.31
C GLN A 360 10.06 -4.20 -16.01
N GLY A 361 10.03 -4.10 -17.36
CA GLY A 361 8.85 -4.40 -18.17
C GLY A 361 8.40 -5.87 -18.16
N HIS A 362 9.20 -6.77 -17.62
CA HIS A 362 8.85 -8.17 -17.38
C HIS A 362 8.41 -8.43 -15.93
N PHE A 363 8.14 -7.37 -15.17
CA PHE A 363 7.55 -7.37 -13.83
C PHE A 363 8.30 -8.22 -12.79
N PRO A 364 9.59 -7.96 -12.53
CA PRO A 364 10.43 -8.80 -11.66
C PRO A 364 9.85 -8.96 -10.24
N ALA A 365 9.25 -7.94 -9.65
CA ALA A 365 8.64 -8.07 -8.33
C ALA A 365 7.42 -8.99 -8.33
N GLN A 366 6.59 -8.97 -9.39
CA GLN A 366 5.46 -9.89 -9.53
C GLN A 366 5.95 -11.32 -9.77
N ALA A 367 6.96 -11.51 -10.61
CA ALA A 367 7.57 -12.82 -10.88
C ALA A 367 8.19 -13.42 -9.62
N LEU A 368 8.96 -12.63 -8.86
CA LEU A 368 9.55 -13.07 -7.59
C LEU A 368 8.48 -13.44 -6.55
N THR A 369 7.40 -12.65 -6.46
CA THR A 369 6.28 -12.92 -5.56
C THR A 369 5.62 -14.26 -5.87
N ALA A 370 5.41 -14.57 -7.17
CA ALA A 370 4.85 -15.84 -7.62
C ALA A 370 5.82 -17.02 -7.36
N ALA A 371 7.13 -16.81 -7.55
CA ALA A 371 8.14 -17.83 -7.30
C ALA A 371 8.22 -18.22 -5.80
N ILE A 372 8.20 -17.24 -4.88
CA ILE A 372 8.17 -17.49 -3.43
C ILE A 372 6.90 -18.27 -3.06
N TYR A 373 5.75 -17.90 -3.62
CA TYR A 373 4.52 -18.65 -3.36
C TYR A 373 4.60 -20.10 -3.86
N ARG A 374 5.12 -20.34 -5.06
CA ARG A 374 5.31 -21.70 -5.63
C ARG A 374 6.21 -22.55 -4.75
N ASP A 375 7.26 -21.98 -4.16
CA ASP A 375 8.20 -22.67 -3.31
C ASP A 375 7.55 -23.12 -2.00
N SER A 376 6.93 -22.21 -1.25
CA SER A 376 6.52 -22.46 0.14
C SER A 376 5.03 -22.28 0.43
N GLY A 377 4.26 -21.59 -0.44
CA GLY A 377 2.91 -21.14 -0.14
C GLY A 377 2.84 -19.84 0.66
N VAL A 378 3.96 -19.14 0.80
CA VAL A 378 4.01 -17.78 1.36
C VAL A 378 3.48 -16.79 0.32
N ARG A 379 2.42 -16.06 0.67
CA ARG A 379 1.80 -15.06 -0.20
C ARG A 379 2.32 -13.67 0.11
N GLY A 380 3.18 -13.13 -0.74
CA GLY A 380 3.64 -11.74 -0.70
C GLY A 380 2.84 -10.83 -1.64
N MET A 381 3.28 -9.58 -1.75
CA MET A 381 2.67 -8.55 -2.60
C MET A 381 3.72 -7.83 -3.43
N GLU A 382 3.45 -7.65 -4.71
CA GLU A 382 4.21 -6.79 -5.61
C GLU A 382 4.06 -5.30 -5.20
N ARG A 383 5.17 -4.54 -5.25
CA ARG A 383 5.26 -3.10 -5.07
C ARG A 383 6.28 -2.51 -6.03
N GLY A 384 5.94 -2.50 -7.32
CA GLY A 384 6.79 -2.04 -8.41
C GLY A 384 5.94 -1.57 -9.59
N ALA A 385 6.33 -1.96 -10.81
CA ALA A 385 5.69 -1.50 -12.04
C ALA A 385 4.20 -1.87 -12.14
N VAL A 386 3.76 -3.03 -11.59
CA VAL A 386 2.35 -3.42 -11.63
C VAL A 386 1.51 -2.48 -10.75
N SER A 387 1.93 -2.23 -9.51
CA SER A 387 1.21 -1.33 -8.59
C SER A 387 1.34 0.15 -8.94
N ALA A 388 2.39 0.57 -9.65
CA ALA A 388 2.54 1.95 -10.14
C ALA A 388 1.52 2.31 -11.23
N GLY A 389 1.00 1.31 -11.95
CA GLY A 389 -0.02 1.50 -12.96
C GLY A 389 0.50 2.09 -14.27
N ARG A 390 -0.43 2.70 -15.03
CA ARG A 390 -0.12 3.40 -16.27
C ARG A 390 -0.17 4.91 -16.07
N ASP A 391 0.62 5.60 -16.84
CA ASP A 391 0.50 7.04 -16.98
C ASP A 391 -0.81 7.36 -17.72
N PRO A 392 -1.67 8.26 -17.19
CA PRO A 392 -2.98 8.53 -17.77
C PRO A 392 -2.91 9.32 -19.08
N GLU A 393 -1.81 10.04 -19.34
CA GLU A 393 -1.66 10.84 -20.56
C GLU A 393 -1.06 10.01 -21.70
N THR A 394 -0.03 9.20 -21.42
CA THR A 394 0.68 8.42 -22.43
C THR A 394 0.16 7.00 -22.59
N GLY A 395 -0.52 6.46 -21.57
CA GLY A 395 -0.94 5.05 -21.49
C GLY A 395 0.22 4.07 -21.28
N GLU A 396 1.45 4.54 -21.12
CA GLU A 396 2.62 3.69 -20.88
C GLU A 396 2.72 3.25 -19.42
N ASN A 397 3.48 2.19 -19.15
CA ASN A 397 3.76 1.76 -17.78
C ASN A 397 4.56 2.84 -17.05
N ARG A 398 4.14 3.14 -15.83
CA ARG A 398 5.00 3.87 -14.89
C ARG A 398 6.04 2.90 -14.33
N TYR A 399 7.31 3.29 -14.41
CA TYR A 399 8.43 2.52 -13.89
C TYR A 399 9.01 3.24 -12.65
N PRO A 400 8.60 2.83 -11.44
CA PRO A 400 9.12 3.44 -10.22
C PRO A 400 10.61 3.09 -10.02
N ASN A 401 11.34 3.91 -9.24
CA ASN A 401 12.72 3.64 -8.87
C ASN A 401 12.87 2.38 -8.01
N LEU A 402 11.82 2.02 -7.28
CA LEU A 402 11.78 0.85 -6.41
C LEU A 402 10.91 -0.26 -7.02
N GLU A 403 11.49 -1.43 -7.20
CA GLU A 403 10.80 -2.65 -7.66
C GLU A 403 10.87 -3.68 -6.53
N LEU A 404 9.81 -3.79 -5.74
CA LEU A 404 9.85 -4.46 -4.45
C LEU A 404 8.85 -5.62 -4.34
N VAL A 405 9.23 -6.65 -3.57
CA VAL A 405 8.27 -7.61 -3.01
C VAL A 405 8.08 -7.28 -1.54
N ARG A 406 6.84 -7.02 -1.16
CA ARG A 406 6.47 -6.74 0.22
C ARG A 406 5.98 -8.00 0.93
N LEU A 407 6.61 -8.33 2.04
CA LEU A 407 6.21 -9.36 2.98
C LEU A 407 5.66 -8.67 4.24
N THR A 408 4.35 -8.41 4.23
CA THR A 408 3.69 -7.66 5.32
C THR A 408 3.19 -8.61 6.40
N ILE A 409 3.63 -8.42 7.63
CA ILE A 409 3.28 -9.32 8.73
C ILE A 409 1.99 -8.86 9.42
N PRO A 410 0.88 -9.63 9.42
CA PRO A 410 -0.31 -9.33 10.21
C PRO A 410 -0.01 -9.28 11.71
N ARG A 411 -0.62 -8.34 12.42
CA ARG A 411 -0.38 -8.14 13.85
C ARG A 411 -0.95 -9.29 14.67
N ARG A 412 -0.16 -9.89 15.56
CA ARG A 412 -0.55 -10.94 16.52
C ARG A 412 -1.03 -12.25 15.88
N VAL A 413 -0.61 -12.56 14.64
CA VAL A 413 -1.09 -13.74 13.89
C VAL A 413 -0.03 -14.80 13.79
N TYR A 414 1.12 -14.47 13.24
CA TYR A 414 2.18 -15.43 12.97
C TYR A 414 3.22 -15.46 14.08
N THR A 415 3.81 -16.64 14.27
CA THR A 415 4.90 -16.91 15.23
C THR A 415 6.25 -16.80 14.54
N GLN A 416 7.33 -16.88 15.34
CA GLN A 416 8.70 -16.91 14.83
C GLN A 416 8.92 -18.03 13.82
N SER A 417 8.33 -19.24 14.03
CA SER A 417 8.47 -20.36 13.10
C SER A 417 7.92 -20.07 11.70
N HIS A 418 6.85 -19.27 11.60
CA HIS A 418 6.34 -18.83 10.31
C HIS A 418 7.30 -17.85 9.60
N MET A 419 7.99 -17.01 10.38
CA MET A 419 9.03 -16.13 9.86
C MET A 419 10.25 -16.91 9.39
N ASP A 420 10.60 -18.00 10.10
CA ASP A 420 11.70 -18.89 9.71
C ASP A 420 11.41 -19.57 8.37
N VAL A 421 10.21 -20.14 8.20
CA VAL A 421 9.78 -20.74 6.91
C VAL A 421 9.78 -19.71 5.79
N THR A 422 9.30 -18.50 6.08
CA THR A 422 9.31 -17.40 5.10
C THR A 422 10.73 -17.04 4.66
N ALA A 423 11.65 -16.90 5.61
CA ALA A 423 13.04 -16.57 5.30
C ALA A 423 13.72 -17.69 4.51
N GLU A 424 13.51 -18.95 4.89
CA GLU A 424 14.07 -20.12 4.21
C GLU A 424 13.60 -20.19 2.75
N SER A 425 12.32 -19.95 2.49
CA SER A 425 11.75 -19.92 1.15
C SER A 425 12.34 -18.79 0.30
N VAL A 426 12.41 -17.57 0.83
CA VAL A 426 13.04 -16.45 0.11
C VAL A 426 14.48 -16.75 -0.25
N VAL A 427 15.26 -17.31 0.71
CA VAL A 427 16.65 -17.70 0.48
C VAL A 427 16.75 -18.78 -0.59
N GLU A 428 15.87 -19.78 -0.58
CA GLU A 428 15.89 -20.87 -1.55
C GLU A 428 15.64 -20.35 -2.98
N VAL A 429 14.61 -19.52 -3.18
CA VAL A 429 14.31 -18.92 -4.47
C VAL A 429 15.46 -18.01 -4.95
N CYS A 430 16.08 -17.27 -4.04
CA CYS A 430 17.18 -16.36 -4.39
C CYS A 430 18.53 -17.06 -4.68
N LYS A 431 18.68 -18.37 -4.40
CA LYS A 431 19.86 -19.14 -4.83
C LYS A 431 19.90 -19.38 -6.34
N HIS A 432 18.73 -19.41 -6.96
CA HIS A 432 18.55 -19.71 -8.39
C HIS A 432 17.66 -18.64 -9.06
N PRO A 433 18.09 -17.36 -9.04
CA PRO A 433 17.29 -16.28 -9.59
C PRO A 433 17.05 -16.42 -11.11
N GLU A 434 17.93 -17.15 -11.80
CA GLU A 434 17.81 -17.50 -13.22
C GLU A 434 16.64 -18.42 -13.55
N ASP A 435 16.10 -19.16 -12.57
CA ASP A 435 14.93 -20.02 -12.73
C ASP A 435 13.61 -19.23 -12.65
N VAL A 436 13.66 -17.96 -12.23
CA VAL A 436 12.47 -17.08 -12.18
C VAL A 436 12.22 -16.47 -13.54
N THR A 437 11.12 -16.84 -14.16
CA THR A 437 10.72 -16.37 -15.48
C THR A 437 9.97 -15.04 -15.40
N GLY A 438 10.26 -14.10 -16.32
CA GLY A 438 9.52 -12.85 -16.46
C GLY A 438 8.06 -13.07 -16.86
N LEU A 439 7.23 -12.08 -16.63
CA LEU A 439 5.78 -12.12 -16.85
C LEU A 439 5.33 -11.10 -17.89
N ARG A 440 4.22 -11.39 -18.57
CA ARG A 440 3.49 -10.44 -19.41
C ARG A 440 1.99 -10.49 -19.10
N PHE A 441 1.27 -9.39 -19.30
CA PHE A 441 -0.17 -9.35 -19.10
C PHE A 441 -0.91 -10.25 -20.09
N THR A 442 -1.88 -11.01 -19.59
CA THR A 442 -2.94 -11.66 -20.37
C THR A 442 -4.28 -10.96 -20.17
N TYR A 443 -4.44 -10.27 -19.05
CA TYR A 443 -5.57 -9.39 -18.75
C TYR A 443 -5.12 -8.22 -17.88
N GLU A 444 -5.53 -7.02 -18.22
CA GLU A 444 -5.22 -5.79 -17.50
C GLU A 444 -6.49 -4.93 -17.41
N PRO A 445 -7.02 -4.65 -16.20
CA PRO A 445 -8.12 -3.71 -16.03
C PRO A 445 -7.63 -2.27 -16.17
N ASP A 446 -8.55 -1.35 -16.54
CA ASP A 446 -8.26 0.05 -16.82
C ASP A 446 -7.66 0.81 -15.62
N SER A 447 -7.96 0.38 -14.39
CA SER A 447 -7.47 1.01 -13.17
C SER A 447 -7.13 0.01 -12.08
N LEU A 448 -6.22 0.40 -11.17
CA LEU A 448 -5.82 -0.42 -10.01
C LEU A 448 -5.49 -1.88 -10.38
N ARG A 449 -4.79 -2.05 -11.50
CA ARG A 449 -4.54 -3.33 -12.18
C ARG A 449 -3.92 -4.39 -11.27
N PHE A 450 -3.11 -4.02 -10.30
CA PHE A 450 -2.43 -4.96 -9.43
C PHE A 450 -3.38 -5.86 -8.61
N PHE A 451 -4.64 -5.45 -8.41
CA PHE A 451 -5.66 -6.29 -7.75
C PHE A 451 -6.23 -7.39 -8.62
N GLN A 452 -6.32 -7.19 -9.94
CA GLN A 452 -7.10 -8.06 -10.83
C GLN A 452 -6.38 -8.47 -12.11
N ALA A 453 -5.22 -7.87 -12.43
CA ALA A 453 -4.46 -8.24 -13.61
C ALA A 453 -4.08 -9.74 -13.58
N ARG A 454 -3.97 -10.33 -14.77
CA ARG A 454 -3.53 -11.70 -14.95
C ARG A 454 -2.31 -11.70 -15.86
N PHE A 455 -1.45 -12.66 -15.62
CA PHE A 455 -0.18 -12.78 -16.33
C PHE A 455 0.01 -14.22 -16.82
N GLU A 456 0.97 -14.36 -17.71
CA GLU A 456 1.60 -15.62 -18.09
C GLU A 456 3.12 -15.46 -18.11
N GLU A 457 3.84 -16.56 -17.96
CA GLU A 457 5.30 -16.59 -18.07
C GLU A 457 5.74 -16.30 -19.51
N ILE A 458 6.81 -15.54 -19.66
CA ILE A 458 7.40 -15.22 -20.98
C ILE A 458 8.23 -16.43 -21.45
N ASP A 459 7.81 -17.09 -22.52
CA ASP A 459 8.62 -18.14 -23.14
C ASP A 459 9.75 -17.50 -23.95
N GLU A 460 10.97 -17.49 -23.40
CA GLU A 460 12.15 -16.94 -24.07
C GLU A 460 12.45 -17.62 -25.42
N ARG A 461 12.02 -18.85 -25.65
CA ARG A 461 12.16 -19.54 -26.93
C ARG A 461 11.32 -18.88 -28.02
N VAL A 462 10.22 -18.23 -27.67
CA VAL A 462 9.38 -17.45 -28.60
C VAL A 462 10.04 -16.12 -28.92
N LEU A 463 10.66 -15.45 -27.94
CA LEU A 463 11.38 -14.18 -28.15
C LEU A 463 12.62 -14.34 -29.04
N LEU A 464 13.34 -15.45 -28.95
CA LEU A 464 14.48 -15.72 -29.82
C LEU A 464 14.06 -15.98 -31.25
N ARG A 465 12.84 -16.47 -31.52
CA ARG A 465 12.30 -16.69 -32.88
C ARG A 465 11.72 -15.41 -33.49
N SER A 466 11.38 -14.40 -32.71
CA SER A 466 10.83 -13.13 -33.18
C SER A 466 11.86 -12.02 -33.39
N ARG A 467 13.15 -12.27 -33.13
CA ARG A 467 14.21 -11.35 -33.56
C ARG A 467 14.31 -11.41 -35.08
N PRO A 468 14.10 -10.30 -35.81
CA PRO A 468 14.35 -10.30 -37.24
C PRO A 468 15.82 -10.71 -37.45
N THR A 469 16.04 -11.81 -38.18
CA THR A 469 17.37 -12.19 -38.65
C THR A 469 17.86 -11.03 -39.50
N SER A 470 18.83 -10.27 -39.00
CA SER A 470 19.58 -9.33 -39.82
C SER A 470 20.34 -10.16 -40.90
N SER A 471 19.69 -10.37 -42.02
CA SER A 471 20.37 -10.90 -43.22
C SER A 471 21.24 -9.77 -43.77
N THR A 472 22.51 -9.78 -43.41
CA THR A 472 23.54 -9.16 -44.25
C THR A 472 23.77 -10.09 -45.45
N GLY A 473 22.97 -9.91 -46.48
CA GLY A 473 23.28 -10.45 -47.82
C GLY A 473 23.82 -9.32 -48.69
N PRO A 474 24.73 -9.60 -49.67
CA PRO A 474 25.42 -8.58 -50.41
C PRO A 474 24.49 -7.85 -51.39
N VAL A 475 24.70 -6.55 -51.49
CA VAL A 475 24.09 -5.65 -52.47
C VAL A 475 24.48 -6.15 -53.90
N HIS A 476 23.47 -6.50 -54.69
CA HIS A 476 23.57 -6.56 -56.13
C HIS A 476 22.74 -5.44 -56.74
N ASP A 477 23.41 -4.54 -57.44
CA ASP A 477 22.82 -3.55 -58.33
C ASP A 477 22.10 -4.26 -59.50
N GLY A 478 20.89 -3.81 -59.85
CA GLY A 478 20.14 -4.34 -61.00
C GLY A 478 18.78 -3.65 -61.16
N GLU A 479 18.78 -2.67 -62.01
CA GLU A 479 17.78 -2.14 -62.95
C GLU A 479 16.27 -2.22 -62.63
N ALA A 480 15.63 -1.08 -62.89
CA ALA A 480 14.21 -0.80 -62.86
C ALA A 480 13.41 -1.52 -63.95
N GLU A 481 12.30 -2.12 -63.58
CA GLU A 481 11.17 -2.33 -64.48
C GLU A 481 9.89 -1.81 -63.84
N GLN A 482 9.22 -0.96 -64.61
CA GLN A 482 7.87 -0.42 -64.34
C GLN A 482 6.86 -1.49 -64.75
N ASP A 483 5.91 -1.77 -63.90
CA ASP A 483 4.65 -2.39 -64.32
C ASP A 483 3.45 -1.67 -63.68
N GLU A 484 2.55 -1.30 -64.61
CA GLU A 484 1.29 -0.63 -64.46
C GLU A 484 0.28 -1.49 -63.68
N TRP A 485 -0.45 -0.88 -62.80
CA TRP A 485 -1.66 -1.46 -62.23
C TRP A 485 -2.88 -0.78 -62.85
N THR A 486 -3.72 -1.57 -63.50
CA THR A 486 -5.05 -1.24 -63.94
C THR A 486 -6.07 -1.51 -62.84
N ASP A 487 -6.92 -0.51 -62.57
CA ASP A 487 -8.22 -0.64 -61.88
C ASP A 487 -9.13 -1.60 -62.65
N ASP A 488 -9.92 -2.38 -61.91
CA ASP A 488 -11.32 -2.67 -62.16
C ASP A 488 -11.84 -3.67 -61.12
N ASP A 489 -12.84 -3.35 -60.42
CA ASP A 489 -14.21 -3.78 -60.37
C ASP A 489 -14.86 -3.63 -58.98
N ALA A 490 -15.96 -2.88 -59.05
CA ALA A 490 -16.91 -2.59 -58.00
C ALA A 490 -17.96 -3.72 -57.90
N ASP A 491 -18.77 -3.56 -56.85
CA ASP A 491 -20.13 -4.11 -56.63
C ASP A 491 -20.28 -5.50 -56.06
N ASP A 492 -20.77 -5.60 -54.81
CA ASP A 492 -22.16 -5.88 -54.56
C ASP A 492 -22.52 -5.75 -53.06
N ALA A 493 -23.60 -4.98 -52.85
CA ALA A 493 -24.33 -4.86 -51.60
C ALA A 493 -25.27 -6.07 -51.42
N ASP A 494 -25.53 -6.47 -50.20
CA ASP A 494 -26.89 -6.82 -49.80
C ASP A 494 -27.08 -6.75 -48.27
N ASP A 495 -28.16 -6.08 -47.96
CA ASP A 495 -28.85 -5.97 -46.68
C ASP A 495 -29.21 -7.28 -46.01
N VAL A 496 -29.24 -7.37 -44.72
CA VAL A 496 -30.40 -7.94 -43.96
C VAL A 496 -30.46 -7.37 -42.53
N ASP A 497 -31.66 -6.93 -42.25
CA ASP A 497 -32.31 -6.40 -41.05
C ASP A 497 -32.00 -7.03 -39.68
N GLY A 498 -32.00 -6.18 -38.71
CA GLY A 498 -32.50 -6.02 -37.40
C GLY A 498 -33.24 -7.11 -36.63
N GLU A 499 -32.93 -7.12 -35.35
CA GLU A 499 -33.91 -7.28 -34.27
C GLU A 499 -33.26 -6.90 -32.92
N ALA A 500 -33.83 -5.86 -32.29
CA ALA A 500 -33.70 -5.56 -30.87
C ALA A 500 -34.80 -6.34 -30.11
N ILE A 501 -34.52 -6.74 -28.83
CA ILE A 501 -35.51 -6.89 -27.72
C ILE A 501 -34.85 -7.76 -26.59
N PRO A 502 -35.19 -7.53 -25.31
CA PRO A 502 -35.50 -6.36 -24.49
C PRO A 502 -34.47 -6.11 -23.37
#